data_1d58b3f1e77165019a4e1067cb0caaa7
#
_entry.id   1d58b3f1e77165019a4e1067cb0caaa7
#
_cell.length_a   1.000
_cell.length_b   1.000
_cell.length_c   1.000
_cell.angle_alpha   90.00
_cell.angle_beta   90.00
_cell.angle_gamma   90.00
#
_symmetry.space_group_name_H-M   'P 1'
#
loop_
_entity.id
_entity.type
_entity.pdbx_description
1 polymer ?
#
loop_
_entity_poly.entity_id
_entity_poly.type
_entity_poly.pdbx_seq_one_letter_code
_entity_poly.pdbx_strand_id
1 'polypeptide(L)'
;MQRMQEQHGKQICNLQGIHNQELEAKDKEISRLNILLEKAFKWFPMLREMLRMEKLCATIGFTKEMIESLLTKKEAIRCNGRIYSEEHRRKFDIKNDIFKVEQSPTDSSKLVLTINKQPIGDWFKEQFGKLRHSIQRTLSEPKNRGIKL
;
A
#
# COMPACT_ATOMS: atom_id res chain seq x y z
N MET A 1 -46.77 35.88 -6.80
CA MET A 1 -45.29 35.80 -6.63
C MET A 1 -44.90 35.36 -5.24
N GLN A 2 -45.50 35.85 -4.17
CA GLN A 2 -45.18 35.45 -2.79
C GLN A 2 -45.42 33.95 -2.52
N ARG A 3 -46.48 33.34 -3.06
CA ARG A 3 -46.80 31.91 -2.88
C ARG A 3 -45.74 31.00 -3.51
N MET A 4 -45.15 31.39 -4.61
CA MET A 4 -44.07 30.60 -5.25
C MET A 4 -42.79 30.59 -4.43
N GLN A 5 -42.45 31.73 -3.83
CA GLN A 5 -41.27 31.83 -2.97
C GLN A 5 -41.39 30.99 -1.69
N GLU A 6 -42.59 30.96 -1.07
CA GLU A 6 -42.88 30.16 0.10
C GLU A 6 -42.78 28.66 -0.20
N GLN A 7 -43.33 28.20 -1.33
CA GLN A 7 -43.25 26.82 -1.77
C GLN A 7 -41.82 26.40 -2.06
N HIS A 8 -41.03 27.26 -2.68
CA HIS A 8 -39.62 26.98 -2.98
C HIS A 8 -38.79 26.88 -1.69
N GLY A 9 -39.03 27.76 -0.72
CA GLY A 9 -38.37 27.67 0.60
C GLY A 9 -38.69 26.39 1.35
N LYS A 10 -39.94 25.92 1.32
CA LYS A 10 -40.36 24.67 1.95
C LYS A 10 -39.69 23.47 1.28
N GLN A 11 -39.56 23.46 -0.03
CA GLN A 11 -38.86 22.39 -0.76
C GLN A 11 -37.38 22.31 -0.40
N ILE A 12 -36.70 23.43 -0.28
CA ILE A 12 -35.29 23.48 0.11
C ILE A 12 -35.12 22.95 1.53
N CYS A 13 -35.98 23.33 2.48
CA CYS A 13 -35.94 22.83 3.85
C CYS A 13 -36.13 21.29 3.92
N ASN A 14 -37.07 20.77 3.13
CA ASN A 14 -37.31 19.33 3.06
C ASN A 14 -36.13 18.57 2.49
N LEU A 15 -35.48 19.07 1.43
CA LEU A 15 -34.29 18.46 0.83
C LEU A 15 -33.11 18.47 1.80
N GLN A 16 -32.90 19.53 2.55
CA GLN A 16 -31.86 19.60 3.57
C GLN A 16 -32.12 18.61 4.71
N GLY A 17 -33.37 18.45 5.15
CA GLY A 17 -33.75 17.48 6.17
C GLY A 17 -33.47 16.05 5.72
N ILE A 18 -33.85 15.70 4.49
CA ILE A 18 -33.58 14.37 3.92
C ILE A 18 -32.07 14.10 3.81
N HIS A 19 -31.33 15.09 3.35
CA HIS A 19 -29.86 14.98 3.22
C HIS A 19 -29.20 14.75 4.58
N ASN A 20 -29.61 15.47 5.62
CA ASN A 20 -29.11 15.30 6.99
C ASN A 20 -29.43 13.90 7.54
N GLN A 21 -30.63 13.38 7.29
CA GLN A 21 -31.01 12.03 7.69
C GLN A 21 -30.16 10.98 7.00
N GLU A 22 -29.86 11.15 5.71
CA GLU A 22 -28.99 10.26 4.95
C GLU A 22 -27.55 10.25 5.50
N LEU A 23 -27.02 11.43 5.86
CA LEU A 23 -25.70 11.56 6.46
C LEU A 23 -25.63 10.86 7.83
N GLU A 24 -26.65 11.07 8.68
CA GLU A 24 -26.73 10.40 9.98
C GLU A 24 -26.80 8.89 9.85
N ALA A 25 -27.56 8.36 8.89
CA ALA A 25 -27.65 6.94 8.61
C ALA A 25 -26.31 6.35 8.17
N LYS A 26 -25.57 7.07 7.29
CA LYS A 26 -24.25 6.68 6.85
C LYS A 26 -23.24 6.71 8.00
N ASP A 27 -23.27 7.71 8.84
CA ASP A 27 -22.38 7.82 10.01
C ASP A 27 -22.63 6.68 11.01
N LYS A 28 -23.88 6.32 11.26
CA LYS A 28 -24.23 5.16 12.11
C LYS A 28 -23.73 3.85 11.51
N GLU A 29 -23.83 3.68 10.18
CA GLU A 29 -23.36 2.50 9.49
C GLU A 29 -21.83 2.41 9.55
N ILE A 30 -21.11 3.49 9.31
CA ILE A 30 -19.65 3.56 9.43
C ILE A 30 -19.21 3.20 10.85
N SER A 31 -19.88 3.73 11.87
CA SER A 31 -19.59 3.41 13.29
C SER A 31 -19.80 1.93 13.59
N ARG A 32 -20.88 1.35 13.07
CA ARG A 32 -21.18 -0.08 13.21
C ARG A 32 -20.13 -0.95 12.55
N LEU A 33 -19.73 -0.59 11.33
CA LEU A 33 -18.68 -1.30 10.59
C LEU A 33 -17.32 -1.20 11.31
N ASN A 34 -16.99 -0.06 11.84
CA ASN A 34 -15.75 0.13 12.62
C ASN A 34 -15.75 -0.76 13.87
N ILE A 35 -16.86 -0.85 14.59
CA ILE A 35 -16.98 -1.74 15.75
C ILE A 35 -16.80 -3.21 15.34
N LEU A 36 -17.43 -3.63 14.25
CA LEU A 36 -17.28 -4.99 13.71
C LEU A 36 -15.85 -5.27 13.30
N LEU A 37 -15.19 -4.30 12.67
CA LEU A 37 -13.81 -4.42 12.24
C LEU A 37 -12.86 -4.55 13.45
N GLU A 38 -13.07 -3.77 14.50
CA GLU A 38 -12.30 -3.88 15.75
C GLU A 38 -12.46 -5.24 16.39
N LYS A 39 -13.70 -5.78 16.42
CA LYS A 39 -13.95 -7.14 16.89
C LYS A 39 -13.23 -8.20 16.06
N ALA A 40 -13.26 -8.05 14.75
CA ALA A 40 -12.57 -8.94 13.83
C ALA A 40 -11.05 -8.95 14.08
N PHE A 41 -10.44 -7.78 14.29
CA PHE A 41 -9.03 -7.67 14.62
C PHE A 41 -8.69 -8.27 15.98
N LYS A 42 -9.61 -8.15 16.94
CA LYS A 42 -9.46 -8.75 18.27
C LYS A 42 -9.47 -10.28 18.21
N TRP A 43 -10.38 -10.85 17.42
CA TRP A 43 -10.54 -12.30 17.28
C TRP A 43 -9.52 -12.92 16.32
N PHE A 44 -9.11 -12.17 15.29
CA PHE A 44 -8.16 -12.57 14.26
C PHE A 44 -7.04 -11.55 14.13
N PRO A 45 -6.04 -11.57 15.03
CA PRO A 45 -4.95 -10.57 14.99
C PRO A 45 -4.18 -10.58 13.67
N MET A 46 -4.10 -11.74 13.00
CA MET A 46 -3.41 -11.88 11.72
C MET A 46 -4.11 -11.10 10.60
N LEU A 47 -5.42 -10.82 10.73
CA LEU A 47 -6.16 -10.05 9.74
C LEU A 47 -5.58 -8.64 9.54
N ARG A 48 -5.20 -7.98 10.62
CA ARG A 48 -4.56 -6.66 10.56
C ARG A 48 -3.23 -6.71 9.80
N GLU A 49 -2.44 -7.76 10.04
CA GLU A 49 -1.18 -7.97 9.34
C GLU A 49 -1.39 -8.26 7.85
N MET A 50 -2.40 -9.05 7.51
CA MET A 50 -2.77 -9.32 6.12
C MET A 50 -3.16 -8.05 5.37
N LEU A 51 -3.96 -7.17 6.01
CA LEU A 51 -4.34 -5.89 5.43
C LEU A 51 -3.12 -4.96 5.27
N ARG A 52 -2.20 -4.97 6.21
CA ARG A 52 -0.95 -4.22 6.11
C ARG A 52 -0.10 -4.71 4.94
N MET A 53 0.01 -6.02 4.77
CA MET A 53 0.73 -6.63 3.64
C MET A 53 0.06 -6.32 2.31
N GLU A 54 -1.27 -6.37 2.25
CA GLU A 54 -2.02 -6.02 1.05
C GLU A 54 -1.70 -4.59 0.61
N LYS A 55 -1.71 -3.65 1.54
CA LYS A 55 -1.38 -2.25 1.28
C LYS A 55 0.07 -2.10 0.82
N LEU A 56 1.01 -2.79 1.45
CA LEU A 56 2.41 -2.78 1.06
C LEU A 56 2.61 -3.32 -0.35
N CYS A 57 2.00 -4.44 -0.67
CA CYS A 57 2.08 -5.05 -2.00
C CYS A 57 1.48 -4.15 -3.08
N ALA A 58 0.36 -3.49 -2.78
CA ALA A 58 -0.25 -2.53 -3.69
C ALA A 58 0.66 -1.31 -3.93
N THR A 59 1.32 -0.81 -2.90
CA THR A 59 2.29 0.29 -2.99
C THR A 59 3.50 -0.09 -3.85
N ILE A 60 3.98 -1.32 -3.72
CA ILE A 60 5.08 -1.85 -4.52
C ILE A 60 4.70 -1.92 -6.01
N GLY A 61 3.43 -2.16 -6.31
CA GLY A 61 2.92 -2.20 -7.67
C GLY A 61 2.35 -3.55 -8.08
N PHE A 62 2.08 -4.43 -7.14
CA PHE A 62 1.49 -5.74 -7.45
C PHE A 62 0.00 -5.60 -7.81
N THR A 63 -0.46 -6.45 -8.72
CA THR A 63 -1.87 -6.54 -9.08
C THR A 63 -2.67 -7.24 -7.97
N LYS A 64 -3.99 -7.08 -8.00
CA LYS A 64 -4.87 -7.76 -7.03
C LYS A 64 -4.73 -9.27 -7.07
N GLU A 65 -4.55 -9.85 -8.26
CA GLU A 65 -4.35 -11.27 -8.45
C GLU A 65 -3.05 -11.77 -7.80
N MET A 66 -1.98 -11.00 -7.97
CA MET A 66 -0.69 -11.30 -7.35
C MET A 66 -0.77 -11.24 -5.82
N ILE A 67 -1.43 -10.22 -5.29
CA ILE A 67 -1.64 -10.04 -3.85
C ILE A 67 -2.48 -11.20 -3.29
N GLU A 68 -3.53 -11.59 -3.98
CA GLU A 68 -4.37 -12.71 -3.59
C GLU A 68 -3.58 -14.03 -3.55
N SER A 69 -2.75 -14.27 -4.55
CA SER A 69 -1.89 -15.45 -4.57
C SER A 69 -0.91 -15.47 -3.39
N LEU A 70 -0.34 -14.33 -3.06
CA LEU A 70 0.60 -14.22 -1.93
C LEU A 70 -0.08 -14.40 -0.58
N LEU A 71 -1.22 -13.77 -0.36
CA LEU A 71 -1.87 -13.70 0.95
C LEU A 71 -2.86 -14.84 1.19
N THR A 72 -3.68 -15.16 0.20
CA THR A 72 -4.74 -16.16 0.34
C THR A 72 -4.25 -17.56 0.04
N LYS A 73 -3.56 -17.73 -1.08
CA LYS A 73 -3.03 -19.04 -1.50
C LYS A 73 -1.68 -19.36 -0.87
N LYS A 74 -1.02 -18.36 -0.29
CA LYS A 74 0.31 -18.48 0.32
C LYS A 74 1.35 -19.07 -0.64
N GLU A 75 1.24 -18.74 -1.92
CA GLU A 75 2.14 -19.19 -2.96
C GLU A 75 3.21 -18.15 -3.22
N ALA A 76 4.42 -18.62 -3.60
CA ALA A 76 5.46 -17.74 -4.11
C ALA A 76 5.12 -17.34 -5.55
N ILE A 77 5.39 -16.08 -5.90
CA ILE A 77 5.19 -15.58 -7.26
C ILE A 77 6.51 -15.10 -7.86
N ARG A 78 6.66 -15.27 -9.16
CA ARG A 78 7.78 -14.72 -9.92
C ARG A 78 7.32 -13.48 -10.66
N CYS A 79 8.12 -12.43 -10.58
CA CYS A 79 7.80 -11.17 -11.22
C CYS A 79 8.98 -10.64 -12.01
N ASN A 80 8.64 -10.01 -13.13
CA ASN A 80 9.55 -9.19 -13.93
C ASN A 80 9.01 -7.77 -13.99
N GLY A 81 9.89 -6.79 -14.10
CA GLY A 81 9.49 -5.41 -14.30
C GLY A 81 10.12 -4.49 -13.27
N ARG A 82 9.31 -3.62 -12.71
CA ARG A 82 9.77 -2.63 -11.73
C ARG A 82 8.89 -2.63 -10.51
N ILE A 83 9.52 -2.53 -9.34
CA ILE A 83 8.82 -2.39 -8.06
C ILE A 83 9.19 -1.05 -7.43
N TYR A 84 8.24 -0.45 -6.73
CA TYR A 84 8.40 0.87 -6.12
C TYR A 84 8.76 0.74 -4.64
N SER A 85 9.79 1.47 -4.22
CA SER A 85 10.13 1.64 -2.80
C SER A 85 9.64 2.99 -2.30
N GLU A 86 8.72 2.98 -1.35
CA GLU A 86 8.20 4.20 -0.73
C GLU A 86 9.29 4.89 0.12
N GLU A 87 10.12 4.11 0.82
CA GLU A 87 11.21 4.61 1.64
C GLU A 87 12.24 5.40 0.81
N HIS A 88 12.61 4.87 -0.36
CA HIS A 88 13.60 5.51 -1.25
C HIS A 88 12.98 6.35 -2.35
N ARG A 89 11.65 6.35 -2.47
CA ARG A 89 10.86 7.09 -3.46
C ARG A 89 11.33 6.88 -4.89
N ARG A 90 11.65 5.63 -5.22
CA ARG A 90 12.07 5.27 -6.56
C ARG A 90 11.72 3.83 -6.90
N LYS A 91 11.76 3.52 -8.19
CA LYS A 91 11.52 2.18 -8.70
C LYS A 91 12.83 1.43 -8.88
N PHE A 92 12.80 0.13 -8.62
CA PHE A 92 13.93 -0.77 -8.84
C PHE A 92 13.52 -1.85 -9.83
N ASP A 93 14.44 -2.23 -10.73
CA ASP A 93 14.19 -3.29 -11.69
C ASP A 93 14.30 -4.65 -11.02
N ILE A 94 13.37 -5.53 -11.37
CA ILE A 94 13.37 -6.94 -10.95
C ILE A 94 13.32 -7.84 -12.18
N LYS A 95 13.99 -8.98 -12.07
CA LYS A 95 14.07 -9.94 -13.17
C LYS A 95 13.99 -11.36 -12.62
N ASN A 96 12.86 -12.02 -12.88
CA ASN A 96 12.56 -13.37 -12.40
C ASN A 96 12.73 -13.55 -10.89
N ASP A 97 12.51 -12.49 -10.12
CA ASP A 97 12.63 -12.55 -8.67
C ASP A 97 11.39 -13.20 -8.05
N ILE A 98 11.62 -13.97 -7.00
CA ILE A 98 10.58 -14.74 -6.32
C ILE A 98 10.14 -13.99 -5.08
N PHE A 99 8.85 -13.66 -5.01
CA PHE A 99 8.22 -13.01 -3.87
C PHE A 99 7.38 -14.01 -3.08
N LYS A 100 7.44 -13.89 -1.76
CA LYS A 100 6.63 -14.70 -0.86
C LYS A 100 6.33 -13.91 0.40
N VAL A 101 5.14 -14.11 0.96
CA VAL A 101 4.78 -13.57 2.27
C VAL A 101 4.99 -14.66 3.30
N GLU A 102 5.82 -14.41 4.28
CA GLU A 102 6.18 -15.35 5.33
C GLU A 102 5.98 -14.73 6.71
N GLN A 103 5.88 -15.56 7.73
CA GLN A 103 5.89 -15.08 9.10
C GLN A 103 7.27 -14.56 9.46
N SER A 104 7.33 -13.47 10.23
CA SER A 104 8.61 -12.94 10.69
C SER A 104 9.32 -13.96 11.58
N PRO A 105 10.61 -14.21 11.38
CA PRO A 105 11.37 -15.13 12.25
C PRO A 105 11.51 -14.63 13.68
N THR A 106 11.39 -13.33 13.92
CA THR A 106 11.48 -12.72 15.25
C THR A 106 10.13 -12.60 15.95
N ASP A 107 9.05 -12.50 15.20
CA ASP A 107 7.70 -12.32 15.72
C ASP A 107 6.68 -13.02 14.82
N SER A 108 6.16 -14.15 15.28
CA SER A 108 5.21 -14.97 14.52
C SER A 108 3.86 -14.27 14.29
N SER A 109 3.57 -13.19 15.02
CA SER A 109 2.35 -12.41 14.83
C SER A 109 2.46 -11.43 13.66
N LYS A 110 3.65 -11.23 13.08
CA LYS A 110 3.90 -10.33 11.97
C LYS A 110 4.21 -11.08 10.69
N LEU A 111 3.78 -10.50 9.57
CA LEU A 111 4.08 -10.98 8.24
C LEU A 111 5.17 -10.13 7.59
N VAL A 112 6.01 -10.76 6.78
CA VAL A 112 7.08 -10.11 6.03
C VAL A 112 6.99 -10.52 4.58
N LEU A 113 7.06 -9.54 3.68
CA LEU A 113 7.22 -9.82 2.26
C LEU A 113 8.69 -10.04 1.97
N THR A 114 9.01 -11.17 1.35
CA THR A 114 10.38 -11.53 0.98
C THR A 114 10.55 -11.54 -0.53
N ILE A 115 11.75 -11.19 -0.95
CA ILE A 115 12.21 -11.31 -2.34
C ILE A 115 13.45 -12.19 -2.32
N ASN A 116 13.40 -13.34 -3.00
CA ASN A 116 14.47 -14.34 -2.99
C ASN A 116 14.89 -14.70 -1.56
N LYS A 117 13.90 -14.89 -0.67
CA LYS A 117 14.07 -15.22 0.75
C LYS A 117 14.66 -14.11 1.63
N GLN A 118 14.86 -12.92 1.08
CA GLN A 118 15.33 -11.76 1.82
C GLN A 118 14.17 -10.80 2.09
N PRO A 119 14.03 -10.20 3.29
CA PRO A 119 13.01 -9.18 3.53
C PRO A 119 13.09 -8.05 2.52
N ILE A 120 11.92 -7.60 2.03
CA ILE A 120 11.87 -6.59 0.96
C ILE A 120 12.55 -5.27 1.35
N GLY A 121 12.43 -4.87 2.62
CA GLY A 121 13.10 -3.67 3.13
C GLY A 121 14.62 -3.76 3.03
N ASP A 122 15.18 -4.90 3.39
CA ASP A 122 16.62 -5.14 3.30
C ASP A 122 17.09 -5.20 1.84
N TRP A 123 16.30 -5.82 0.98
CA TRP A 123 16.58 -5.86 -0.45
C TRP A 123 16.62 -4.45 -1.06
N PHE A 124 15.66 -3.59 -0.72
CA PHE A 124 15.64 -2.20 -1.18
C PHE A 124 16.88 -1.43 -0.69
N LYS A 125 17.26 -1.61 0.57
CA LYS A 125 18.47 -0.98 1.12
C LYS A 125 19.73 -1.41 0.39
N GLU A 126 19.84 -2.69 0.09
CA GLU A 126 20.95 -3.26 -0.66
C GLU A 126 21.02 -2.68 -2.07
N GLN A 127 19.90 -2.66 -2.79
CA GLN A 127 19.84 -2.11 -4.15
C GLN A 127 20.12 -0.61 -4.16
N PHE A 128 19.62 0.13 -3.19
CA PHE A 128 19.89 1.56 -3.06
C PHE A 128 21.37 1.82 -2.75
N GLY A 129 21.99 1.00 -1.91
CA GLY A 129 23.42 1.06 -1.63
C GLY A 129 24.28 0.82 -2.87
N LYS A 130 23.93 -0.19 -3.68
CA LYS A 130 24.60 -0.46 -4.96
C LYS A 130 24.47 0.71 -5.92
N LEU A 131 23.30 1.33 -5.98
CA LEU A 131 23.05 2.50 -6.82
C LEU A 131 23.90 3.69 -6.39
N ARG A 132 23.98 3.96 -5.09
CA ARG A 132 24.82 5.03 -4.55
C ARG A 132 26.30 4.82 -4.88
N HIS A 133 26.80 3.61 -4.74
CA HIS A 133 28.16 3.26 -5.12
C HIS A 133 28.42 3.49 -6.60
N SER A 134 27.51 3.07 -7.45
CA SER A 134 27.59 3.28 -8.89
C SER A 134 27.65 4.76 -9.25
N ILE A 135 26.80 5.58 -8.62
CA ILE A 135 26.78 7.03 -8.83
C ILE A 135 28.09 7.66 -8.38
N GLN A 136 28.62 7.30 -7.22
CA GLN A 136 29.87 7.82 -6.71
C GLN A 136 31.05 7.47 -7.63
N ARG A 137 31.11 6.26 -8.15
CA ARG A 137 32.14 5.86 -9.12
C ARG A 137 32.03 6.69 -10.40
N THR A 138 30.81 6.85 -10.91
CA THR A 138 30.58 7.64 -12.12
C THR A 138 30.99 9.11 -11.94
N LEU A 139 30.79 9.68 -10.76
CA LEU A 139 31.18 11.04 -10.49
C LEU A 139 32.70 11.23 -10.32
N SER A 140 33.42 10.24 -9.82
CA SER A 140 34.86 10.32 -9.61
C SER A 140 35.69 9.96 -10.85
N GLU A 141 35.34 8.97 -11.61
CA GLU A 141 36.08 8.50 -12.81
C GLU A 141 36.00 9.45 -14.00
N PRO A 142 34.85 10.00 -14.42
CA PRO A 142 34.75 10.85 -15.58
C PRO A 142 35.55 12.19 -15.47
N LYS A 143 35.72 12.69 -14.28
CA LYS A 143 36.48 13.94 -14.07
C LYS A 143 37.92 13.80 -14.50
N ASN A 144 38.57 12.68 -14.22
CA ASN A 144 39.95 12.43 -14.61
C ASN A 144 40.11 12.28 -16.13
N ARG A 145 39.14 11.70 -16.79
CA ARG A 145 39.13 11.53 -18.25
C ARG A 145 38.94 12.87 -18.97
N GLY A 146 38.06 13.74 -18.45
CA GLY A 146 37.80 15.06 -19.01
C GLY A 146 38.98 15.99 -18.96
N ILE A 147 39.81 15.87 -17.94
CA ILE A 147 40.99 16.74 -17.75
C ILE A 147 42.13 16.40 -18.71
N LYS A 148 42.22 15.19 -19.16
CA LYS A 148 43.25 14.73 -20.10
C LYS A 148 43.03 15.17 -21.53
N LEU A 149 41.90 15.74 -21.81
CA LEU A 149 41.61 16.30 -23.13
C LEU A 149 42.18 17.71 -23.28
#